data_29a5e42e4e1be8a7bf36f6ea7f4f60ac
#
_entry.id   29a5e42e4e1be8a7bf36f6ea7f4f60ac
#
_cell.length_a   1.000
_cell.length_b   1.000
_cell.length_c   1.000
_cell.angle_alpha   90.00
_cell.angle_beta   90.00
_cell.angle_gamma   90.00
#
_symmetry.space_group_name_H-M   'P 1'
#
loop_
_entity.id
_entity.type
_entity.pdbx_description
1 polymer ?
#
loop_
_entity_poly.entity_id
_entity_poly.type
_entity_poly.pdbx_seq_one_letter_code
_entity_poly.pdbx_strand_id
1 'polypeptide(L)'
;MVSKTPIRIRVRRMDYDIPAIPRYWYHNNPWITHFMNALSTTFPDGERFFIHAVRNFEKQVKDPELQAQIRAFIGQEANHGKEHEAFNQALIT
;
A
#
# COMPACT_ATOMS: atom_id res chain seq x y z
N MET A 1 0.45 -28.35 -17.97
CA MET A 1 -0.85 -27.67 -17.87
C MET A 1 -0.82 -26.71 -16.71
N VAL A 2 -1.14 -25.44 -16.94
CA VAL A 2 -1.15 -24.42 -15.89
C VAL A 2 -2.35 -24.66 -14.98
N SER A 3 -2.14 -24.65 -13.68
CA SER A 3 -3.23 -24.74 -12.71
C SER A 3 -4.18 -23.56 -12.90
N LYS A 4 -5.47 -23.83 -12.92
CA LYS A 4 -6.51 -22.81 -13.02
C LYS A 4 -7.06 -22.39 -11.67
N THR A 5 -6.37 -22.74 -10.58
CA THR A 5 -6.78 -22.28 -9.25
C THR A 5 -6.63 -20.78 -9.20
N PRO A 6 -7.70 -20.01 -8.99
CA PRO A 6 -7.61 -18.56 -8.97
C PRO A 6 -6.80 -18.09 -7.78
N ILE A 7 -5.92 -17.13 -8.03
CA ILE A 7 -5.22 -16.43 -6.97
C ILE A 7 -6.20 -15.43 -6.35
N ARG A 8 -6.42 -15.56 -5.04
CA ARG A 8 -7.29 -14.64 -4.31
C ARG A 8 -6.45 -13.65 -3.54
N ILE A 9 -6.61 -12.38 -3.87
CA ILE A 9 -5.99 -11.30 -3.12
C ILE A 9 -6.89 -11.02 -1.91
N ARG A 10 -6.34 -11.17 -0.71
CA ARG A 10 -7.06 -10.85 0.51
C ARG A 10 -6.76 -9.41 0.90
N VAL A 11 -7.79 -8.58 0.91
CA VAL A 11 -7.67 -7.21 1.39
C VAL A 11 -7.48 -7.24 2.89
N ARG A 12 -6.37 -6.69 3.38
CA ARG A 12 -6.03 -6.69 4.79
C ARG A 12 -6.06 -5.27 5.34
N ARG A 13 -6.55 -5.15 6.56
CA ARG A 13 -6.44 -3.93 7.35
C ARG A 13 -5.52 -4.25 8.52
N MET A 14 -4.45 -3.50 8.62
CA MET A 14 -3.52 -3.62 9.72
C MET A 14 -3.82 -2.54 10.74
N ASP A 15 -3.55 -2.82 12.01
CA ASP A 15 -3.79 -1.88 13.09
C ASP A 15 -2.48 -1.67 13.83
N TYR A 16 -1.59 -0.90 13.20
CA TYR A 16 -0.27 -0.62 13.74
C TYR A 16 -0.33 0.47 14.80
N ASP A 17 0.41 0.29 15.88
CA ASP A 17 0.56 1.33 16.90
C ASP A 17 1.65 2.31 16.46
N ILE A 18 1.31 3.15 15.49
CA ILE A 18 2.23 4.11 14.89
C ILE A 18 2.84 5.07 15.93
N PRO A 19 2.05 5.63 16.89
CA PRO A 19 2.61 6.54 17.90
C PRO A 19 3.68 5.92 18.79
N ALA A 20 3.72 4.59 18.92
CA ALA A 20 4.70 3.90 19.74
C ALA A 20 6.05 3.70 19.05
N ILE A 21 6.17 4.07 17.77
CA ILE A 21 7.40 3.86 17.01
C ILE A 21 8.49 4.82 17.53
N PRO A 22 9.70 4.31 17.86
CA PRO A 22 10.81 5.16 18.29
C PRO A 22 11.20 6.17 17.21
N ARG A 23 11.78 7.31 17.65
CA ARG A 23 12.20 8.38 16.72
C ARG A 23 13.14 7.85 15.63
N TYR A 24 14.16 7.07 16.02
CA TYR A 24 15.11 6.46 15.09
C TYR A 24 14.82 4.97 14.98
N TRP A 25 13.67 4.67 14.39
CA TRP A 25 13.09 3.31 14.38
C TRP A 25 13.94 2.29 13.60
N TYR A 26 14.77 2.75 12.66
CA TYR A 26 15.61 1.83 11.90
C TYR A 26 16.96 1.68 12.59
N HIS A 27 17.09 0.63 13.40
CA HIS A 27 18.32 0.28 14.12
C HIS A 27 18.94 1.45 14.89
N ASN A 28 18.12 2.35 15.40
CA ASN A 28 18.58 3.56 16.10
C ASN A 28 19.57 4.40 15.28
N ASN A 29 19.47 4.31 13.94
CA ASN A 29 20.34 5.02 13.00
C ASN A 29 19.57 6.22 12.42
N PRO A 30 19.96 7.46 12.74
CA PRO A 30 19.22 8.62 12.26
C PRO A 30 19.31 8.81 10.75
N TRP A 31 20.42 8.48 10.11
CA TRP A 31 20.60 8.66 8.67
C TRP A 31 19.64 7.78 7.88
N ILE A 32 19.65 6.48 8.18
CA ILE A 32 18.79 5.54 7.48
C ILE A 32 17.33 5.80 7.80
N THR A 33 17.02 6.10 9.06
CA THR A 33 15.66 6.43 9.47
C THR A 33 15.12 7.61 8.69
N HIS A 34 15.89 8.71 8.59
CA HIS A 34 15.42 9.90 7.85
C HIS A 34 15.31 9.62 6.35
N PHE A 35 16.21 8.83 5.77
CA PHE A 35 16.09 8.43 4.37
C PHE A 35 14.80 7.66 4.14
N MET A 36 14.51 6.67 4.98
CA MET A 36 13.28 5.86 4.85
C MET A 36 12.03 6.70 5.11
N ASN A 37 12.09 7.64 6.05
CA ASN A 37 10.99 8.57 6.30
C ASN A 37 10.71 9.44 5.08
N ALA A 38 11.75 9.98 4.45
CA ALA A 38 11.61 10.78 3.24
C ALA A 38 10.99 9.96 2.10
N LEU A 39 11.44 8.73 1.94
CA LEU A 39 10.89 7.80 0.94
C LEU A 39 9.42 7.52 1.19
N SER A 40 9.05 7.32 2.46
CA SER A 40 7.66 7.06 2.85
C SER A 40 6.71 8.18 2.44
N THR A 41 7.17 9.43 2.42
CA THR A 41 6.32 10.56 2.04
C THR A 41 5.87 10.50 0.58
N THR A 42 6.56 9.74 -0.27
CA THR A 42 6.21 9.59 -1.68
C THR A 42 5.22 8.45 -1.93
N PHE A 43 5.06 7.52 -0.98
CA PHE A 43 4.29 6.30 -1.20
C PHE A 43 2.78 6.54 -1.37
N PRO A 44 2.12 7.44 -0.61
CA PRO A 44 0.70 7.67 -0.84
C PRO A 44 0.37 8.12 -2.26
N ASP A 45 1.18 9.02 -2.83
CA ASP A 45 1.00 9.46 -4.21
C ASP A 45 1.27 8.32 -5.20
N GLY A 46 2.30 7.52 -4.96
CA GLY A 46 2.62 6.35 -5.78
C GLY A 46 1.48 5.34 -5.79
N GLU A 47 0.87 5.08 -4.64
CA GLU A 47 -0.22 4.14 -4.53
C GLU A 47 -1.49 4.67 -5.20
N ARG A 48 -1.78 5.96 -5.08
CA ARG A 48 -2.87 6.59 -5.83
C ARG A 48 -2.65 6.47 -7.34
N PHE A 49 -1.41 6.61 -7.78
CA PHE A 49 -1.05 6.42 -9.18
C PHE A 49 -1.33 4.98 -9.64
N PHE A 50 -0.94 4.00 -8.84
CA PHE A 50 -1.21 2.59 -9.16
C PHE A 50 -2.71 2.31 -9.26
N ILE A 51 -3.49 2.80 -8.32
CA ILE A 51 -4.95 2.65 -8.33
C ILE A 51 -5.54 3.29 -9.59
N HIS A 52 -5.11 4.50 -9.91
CA HIS A 52 -5.59 5.22 -11.09
C HIS A 52 -5.25 4.48 -12.38
N ALA A 53 -4.02 4.00 -12.50
CA ALA A 53 -3.58 3.27 -13.68
C ALA A 53 -4.41 1.99 -13.89
N VAL A 54 -4.64 1.24 -12.82
CA VAL A 54 -5.42 0.00 -12.90
C VAL A 54 -6.87 0.30 -13.24
N ARG A 55 -7.46 1.34 -12.63
CA ARG A 55 -8.86 1.73 -12.91
C ARG A 55 -9.09 2.15 -14.35
N ASN A 56 -8.09 2.74 -15.00
CA ASN A 56 -8.22 3.12 -16.42
C ASN A 56 -8.50 1.93 -17.32
N PHE A 57 -8.06 0.75 -16.95
CA PHE A 57 -8.22 -0.47 -17.75
C PHE A 57 -9.26 -1.44 -17.20
N GLU A 58 -9.81 -1.17 -16.02
CA GLU A 58 -10.73 -2.07 -15.33
C GLU A 58 -11.93 -2.45 -16.20
N LYS A 59 -12.52 -1.46 -16.88
CA LYS A 59 -13.70 -1.68 -17.71
C LYS A 59 -13.42 -2.49 -18.97
N GLN A 60 -12.17 -2.56 -19.39
CA GLN A 60 -11.75 -3.32 -20.57
C GLN A 60 -11.51 -4.80 -20.25
N VAL A 61 -11.36 -5.13 -18.98
CA VAL A 61 -11.14 -6.49 -18.54
C VAL A 61 -12.48 -7.22 -18.49
N LYS A 62 -12.58 -8.33 -19.21
CA LYS A 62 -13.82 -9.11 -19.32
C LYS A 62 -13.82 -10.33 -18.41
N ASP A 63 -12.65 -10.83 -18.03
CA ASP A 63 -12.53 -12.02 -17.21
C ASP A 63 -13.00 -11.70 -15.77
N PRO A 64 -14.03 -12.42 -15.26
CA PRO A 64 -14.56 -12.17 -13.93
C PRO A 64 -13.54 -12.40 -12.81
N GLU A 65 -12.65 -13.37 -12.95
CA GLU A 65 -11.61 -13.63 -11.96
C GLU A 65 -10.62 -12.48 -11.90
N LEU A 66 -10.20 -11.99 -13.06
CA LEU A 66 -9.28 -10.86 -13.12
C LEU A 66 -9.94 -9.58 -12.62
N GLN A 67 -11.22 -9.38 -12.90
CA GLN A 67 -11.99 -8.25 -12.35
C GLN A 67 -12.02 -8.29 -10.83
N ALA A 68 -12.21 -9.48 -10.25
CA ALA A 68 -12.20 -9.64 -8.79
C ALA A 68 -10.82 -9.33 -8.21
N GLN A 69 -9.76 -9.76 -8.88
CA GLN A 69 -8.39 -9.48 -8.47
C GLN A 69 -8.08 -7.97 -8.53
N ILE A 70 -8.57 -7.30 -9.57
CA ILE A 70 -8.41 -5.85 -9.72
C ILE A 70 -9.08 -5.12 -8.55
N ARG A 71 -10.32 -5.48 -8.22
CA ARG A 71 -11.02 -4.85 -7.10
C ARG A 71 -10.30 -5.09 -5.78
N ALA A 72 -9.80 -6.30 -5.57
CA ALA A 72 -9.06 -6.63 -4.36
C ALA A 72 -7.73 -5.87 -4.29
N PHE A 73 -7.02 -5.76 -5.42
CA PHE A 73 -5.79 -4.97 -5.51
C PHE A 73 -6.04 -3.50 -5.15
N ILE A 74 -7.08 -2.90 -5.73
CA ILE A 74 -7.43 -1.51 -5.45
C ILE A 74 -7.74 -1.32 -3.96
N GLY A 75 -8.51 -2.24 -3.37
CA GLY A 75 -8.82 -2.19 -1.94
C GLY A 75 -7.58 -2.33 -1.07
N GLN A 76 -6.67 -3.23 -1.44
CA GLN A 76 -5.42 -3.44 -0.71
C GLN A 76 -4.53 -2.19 -0.79
N GLU A 77 -4.40 -1.60 -1.96
CA GLU A 77 -3.59 -0.39 -2.14
C GLU A 77 -4.19 0.81 -1.41
N ALA A 78 -5.53 0.91 -1.35
CA ALA A 78 -6.19 1.95 -0.58
C ALA A 78 -5.87 1.83 0.91
N ASN A 79 -5.91 0.62 1.46
CA ASN A 79 -5.55 0.37 2.86
C ASN A 79 -4.06 0.65 3.10
N HIS A 80 -3.21 0.23 2.17
CA HIS A 80 -1.77 0.44 2.23
C HIS A 80 -1.45 1.94 2.25
N GLY A 81 -2.10 2.72 1.38
CA GLY A 81 -1.93 4.17 1.35
C GLY A 81 -2.32 4.84 2.67
N LYS A 82 -3.40 4.36 3.31
CA LYS A 82 -3.81 4.88 4.61
C LYS A 82 -2.75 4.64 5.68
N GLU A 83 -2.10 3.48 5.65
CA GLU A 83 -1.04 3.18 6.61
C GLU A 83 0.16 4.10 6.41
N HIS A 84 0.55 4.36 5.16
CA HIS A 84 1.62 5.31 4.87
C HIS A 84 1.24 6.74 5.28
N GLU A 85 0.01 7.14 5.04
CA GLU A 85 -0.46 8.46 5.47
C GLU A 85 -0.42 8.61 6.98
N ALA A 86 -0.85 7.60 7.73
CA ALA A 86 -0.80 7.61 9.19
C ALA A 86 0.64 7.69 9.69
N PHE A 87 1.54 6.90 9.09
CA PHE A 87 2.96 6.94 9.43
C PHE A 87 3.56 8.31 9.14
N ASN A 88 3.29 8.86 7.95
CA ASN A 88 3.81 10.17 7.55
C ASN A 88 3.30 11.28 8.47
N GLN A 89 2.04 11.21 8.89
CA GLN A 89 1.47 12.17 9.83
C GLN A 89 2.19 12.11 11.18
N ALA A 90 2.55 10.92 11.63
CA ALA A 90 3.28 10.76 12.89
C ALA A 90 4.68 11.38 12.82
N LEU A 91 5.29 11.48 11.64
CA LEU A 91 6.61 12.10 11.48
C LEU A 91 6.58 13.62 11.73
N ILE A 92 5.43 14.23 11.56
CA ILE A 92 5.28 15.69 11.70
C ILE A 92 5.11 16.09 13.17
N THR A 93 4.59 15.20 13.98
CA THR A 93 4.41 15.43 15.40
C THR A 93 5.57 14.88 16.22
#